data_b07c353849d5f4146740035f8a09176e
#
_entry.id   b07c353849d5f4146740035f8a09176e
#
_cell.length_a   1.000
_cell.length_b   1.000
_cell.length_c   1.000
_cell.angle_alpha   90.00
_cell.angle_beta   90.00
_cell.angle_gamma   90.00
#
_symmetry.space_group_name_H-M   'P 1'
#
loop_
_entity.id
_entity.type
_entity.pdbx_description
1 polymer ?
#
loop_
_entity_poly.entity_id
_entity_poly.type
_entity_poly.pdbx_seq_one_letter_code
_entity_poly.pdbx_strand_id
1 'polypeptide(L)'
;MNNEIDNLILNPAELDNQKIQKVMNSLNHKNIDYSDLYFQYSKNEFFAIEDGAVKNASFNIDNGCGVRAVSGDKTAYAYTDEVNFQTLTQSCEIINALRSQGQNKSVPQINSNTTRQLYPSIDPIINTGEKKIEILKKLESLAFSRDKRIIKVSASIAAEYDAILIVNKFSDMKS
;
A
#
# COMPACT_ATOMS: atom_id res chain seq x y z
N MET A 1 -16.73 5.05 -7.08
CA MET A 1 -15.78 4.10 -6.49
C MET A 1 -14.79 3.74 -7.56
N ASN A 2 -13.52 3.69 -7.23
CA ASN A 2 -12.50 3.31 -8.21
C ASN A 2 -12.47 1.77 -8.24
N ASN A 3 -13.07 1.16 -9.26
CA ASN A 3 -13.19 -0.31 -9.39
C ASN A 3 -11.85 -1.05 -9.22
N GLU A 4 -10.72 -0.40 -9.48
CA GLU A 4 -9.39 -0.99 -9.38
C GLU A 4 -8.97 -1.21 -7.93
N ILE A 5 -9.12 -0.22 -7.06
CA ILE A 5 -8.79 -0.34 -5.62
C ILE A 5 -9.71 -1.34 -4.93
N ASP A 6 -11.01 -1.31 -5.25
CA ASP A 6 -11.95 -2.30 -4.71
C ASP A 6 -11.53 -3.72 -5.09
N ASN A 7 -11.08 -3.94 -6.34
CA ASN A 7 -10.63 -5.26 -6.81
C ASN A 7 -9.29 -5.71 -6.21
N LEU A 8 -8.39 -4.78 -5.90
CA LEU A 8 -7.07 -5.11 -5.36
C LEU A 8 -7.08 -5.29 -3.84
N ILE A 9 -7.91 -4.53 -3.11
CA ILE A 9 -7.85 -4.44 -1.66
C ILE A 9 -9.12 -5.02 -1.01
N LEU A 10 -10.30 -4.51 -1.38
CA LEU A 10 -11.53 -4.80 -0.63
C LEU A 10 -12.16 -6.15 -0.99
N ASN A 11 -12.26 -6.45 -2.28
CA ASN A 11 -12.88 -7.70 -2.74
C ASN A 11 -12.12 -8.95 -2.29
N PRO A 12 -10.77 -9.02 -2.39
CA PRO A 12 -10.02 -10.17 -1.89
C PRO A 12 -10.15 -10.35 -0.37
N ALA A 13 -10.34 -9.26 0.37
CA ALA A 13 -10.53 -9.25 1.82
C ALA A 13 -12.00 -9.48 2.24
N GLU A 14 -12.90 -9.66 1.26
CA GLU A 14 -14.35 -9.74 1.49
C GLU A 14 -14.91 -8.57 2.31
N LEU A 15 -14.32 -7.37 2.12
CA LEU A 15 -14.72 -6.15 2.81
C LEU A 15 -15.66 -5.32 1.94
N ASP A 16 -16.89 -5.17 2.42
CA ASP A 16 -17.86 -4.24 1.85
C ASP A 16 -17.97 -2.95 2.69
N ASN A 17 -18.70 -1.98 2.17
CA ASN A 17 -18.93 -0.70 2.86
C ASN A 17 -19.54 -0.87 4.25
N GLN A 18 -20.40 -1.87 4.45
CA GLN A 18 -21.04 -2.11 5.74
C GLN A 18 -20.05 -2.66 6.77
N LYS A 19 -19.17 -3.58 6.37
CA LYS A 19 -18.12 -4.13 7.22
C LYS A 19 -17.12 -3.05 7.60
N ILE A 20 -16.66 -2.24 6.63
CA ILE A 20 -15.76 -1.11 6.88
C ILE A 20 -16.40 -0.10 7.83
N GLN A 21 -17.66 0.25 7.62
CA GLN A 21 -18.39 1.15 8.53
C GLN A 21 -18.48 0.59 9.95
N LYS A 22 -18.69 -0.73 10.12
CA LYS A 22 -18.70 -1.38 11.44
C LYS A 22 -17.32 -1.29 12.12
N VAL A 23 -16.24 -1.53 11.37
CA VAL A 23 -14.86 -1.39 11.88
C VAL A 23 -14.61 0.06 12.28
N MET A 24 -14.94 1.03 11.45
CA MET A 24 -14.79 2.45 11.78
C MET A 24 -15.62 2.87 12.99
N ASN A 25 -16.84 2.37 13.11
CA ASN A 25 -17.70 2.65 14.26
C ASN A 25 -17.11 2.09 15.57
N SER A 26 -16.40 0.94 15.50
CA SER A 26 -15.73 0.40 16.69
C SER A 26 -14.55 1.24 17.18
N LEU A 27 -13.93 2.03 16.30
CA LEU A 27 -12.88 3.01 16.64
C LEU A 27 -13.47 4.35 17.14
N ASN A 28 -14.65 4.72 16.66
CA ASN A 28 -15.24 6.05 16.87
C ASN A 28 -15.98 6.16 18.22
N HIS A 29 -15.25 6.13 19.33
CA HIS A 29 -15.78 6.46 20.64
C HIS A 29 -15.72 7.97 20.93
N LYS A 30 -16.46 8.44 21.97
CA LYS A 30 -16.60 9.86 22.32
C LYS A 30 -15.28 10.63 22.52
N ASN A 31 -14.19 9.91 22.81
CA ASN A 31 -12.88 10.49 23.13
C ASN A 31 -11.85 10.32 22.02
N ILE A 32 -12.26 9.92 20.82
CA ILE A 32 -11.39 9.83 19.65
C ILE A 32 -11.58 11.08 18.78
N ASP A 33 -10.53 11.85 18.65
CA ASP A 33 -10.50 13.05 17.82
C ASP A 33 -10.38 12.68 16.34
N TYR A 34 -9.51 11.72 16.02
CA TYR A 34 -9.29 11.23 14.66
C TYR A 34 -9.05 9.72 14.65
N SER A 35 -9.55 9.05 13.63
CA SER A 35 -9.23 7.63 13.36
C SER A 35 -9.22 7.37 11.87
N ASP A 36 -8.36 6.45 11.45
CA ASP A 36 -8.29 5.99 10.07
C ASP A 36 -7.90 4.51 9.96
N LEU A 37 -8.27 3.94 8.81
CA LEU A 37 -7.77 2.70 8.26
C LEU A 37 -6.94 3.05 7.04
N TYR A 38 -5.69 2.63 7.00
CA TYR A 38 -4.77 2.79 5.89
C TYR A 38 -4.51 1.43 5.27
N PHE A 39 -5.16 1.15 4.14
CA PHE A 39 -4.92 -0.07 3.38
C PHE A 39 -3.84 0.19 2.34
N GLN A 40 -2.94 -0.77 2.18
CA GLN A 40 -1.94 -0.76 1.13
C GLN A 40 -1.89 -2.12 0.45
N TYR A 41 -1.76 -2.09 -0.87
CA TYR A 41 -1.42 -3.22 -1.70
C TYR A 41 -0.25 -2.81 -2.57
N SER A 42 0.86 -3.55 -2.51
CA SER A 42 2.05 -3.27 -3.29
C SER A 42 2.50 -4.48 -4.10
N LYS A 43 2.98 -4.22 -5.31
CA LYS A 43 3.69 -5.18 -6.15
C LYS A 43 5.09 -4.65 -6.41
N ASN A 44 6.06 -5.53 -6.28
CA ASN A 44 7.45 -5.23 -6.55
C ASN A 44 8.04 -6.30 -7.45
N GLU A 45 8.78 -5.88 -8.48
CA GLU A 45 9.55 -6.80 -9.29
C GLU A 45 10.95 -6.26 -9.55
N PHE A 46 11.86 -7.20 -9.72
CA PHE A 46 13.27 -6.91 -10.01
C PHE A 46 13.83 -7.98 -10.93
N PHE A 47 14.56 -7.54 -11.95
CA PHE A 47 15.33 -8.41 -12.83
C PHE A 47 16.75 -7.86 -12.97
N ALA A 48 17.74 -8.74 -12.94
CA ALA A 48 19.13 -8.40 -13.19
C ALA A 48 19.76 -9.42 -14.13
N ILE A 49 20.54 -8.90 -15.10
CA ILE A 49 21.36 -9.71 -15.99
C ILE A 49 22.83 -9.35 -15.86
N GLU A 50 23.67 -10.31 -16.14
CA GLU A 50 25.10 -10.15 -16.25
C GLU A 50 25.64 -11.23 -17.21
N ASP A 51 26.46 -10.80 -18.17
CA ASP A 51 27.07 -11.68 -19.19
C ASP A 51 26.01 -12.54 -19.92
N GLY A 52 24.94 -11.92 -20.38
CA GLY A 52 23.84 -12.55 -21.13
C GLY A 52 22.92 -13.44 -20.31
N ALA A 53 23.21 -13.67 -19.03
CA ALA A 53 22.44 -14.55 -18.15
C ALA A 53 21.64 -13.76 -17.11
N VAL A 54 20.41 -14.21 -16.83
CA VAL A 54 19.62 -13.71 -15.70
C VAL A 54 20.28 -14.19 -14.40
N LYS A 55 20.71 -13.25 -13.57
CA LYS A 55 21.33 -13.52 -12.27
C LYS A 55 20.33 -13.44 -11.12
N ASN A 56 19.35 -12.56 -11.24
CA ASN A 56 18.30 -12.40 -10.25
C ASN A 56 16.98 -12.07 -10.92
N ALA A 57 15.92 -12.66 -10.40
CA ALA A 57 14.53 -12.33 -10.75
C ALA A 57 13.69 -12.50 -9.48
N SER A 58 12.97 -11.47 -9.07
CA SER A 58 12.05 -11.52 -7.94
C SER A 58 10.75 -10.82 -8.28
N PHE A 59 9.68 -11.32 -7.68
CA PHE A 59 8.34 -10.73 -7.74
C PHE A 59 7.69 -10.95 -6.38
N ASN A 60 7.24 -9.87 -5.75
CA ASN A 60 6.57 -9.87 -4.46
C ASN A 60 5.26 -9.10 -4.55
N ILE A 61 4.25 -9.60 -3.83
CA ILE A 61 3.01 -8.91 -3.56
C ILE A 61 2.86 -8.85 -2.05
N ASP A 62 2.65 -7.64 -1.53
CA ASP A 62 2.40 -7.38 -0.13
C ASP A 62 1.08 -6.61 0.02
N ASN A 63 0.32 -6.92 1.06
CA ASN A 63 -0.87 -6.19 1.44
C ASN A 63 -0.94 -6.06 2.95
N GLY A 64 -1.64 -5.03 3.41
CA GLY A 64 -1.84 -4.83 4.84
C GLY A 64 -2.77 -3.67 5.14
N CYS A 65 -3.13 -3.56 6.41
CA CYS A 65 -3.91 -2.46 6.92
C CYS A 65 -3.33 -1.94 8.23
N GLY A 66 -3.05 -0.64 8.28
CA GLY A 66 -2.80 0.11 9.48
C GLY A 66 -4.11 0.65 10.06
N VAL A 67 -4.31 0.45 11.35
CA VAL A 67 -5.45 0.99 12.11
C VAL A 67 -4.91 2.02 13.08
N ARG A 68 -5.40 3.25 13.04
CA ARG A 68 -4.91 4.34 13.86
C ARG A 68 -6.05 5.07 14.56
N ALA A 69 -5.83 5.45 15.81
CA ALA A 69 -6.70 6.34 16.55
C ALA A 69 -5.89 7.37 17.33
N VAL A 70 -6.35 8.63 17.32
CA VAL A 70 -5.73 9.77 17.98
C VAL A 70 -6.70 10.32 19.03
N SER A 71 -6.20 10.59 20.23
CA SER A 71 -6.93 11.20 21.33
C SER A 71 -6.02 12.18 22.08
N GLY A 72 -6.23 13.48 21.89
CA GLY A 72 -5.32 14.53 22.36
C GLY A 72 -3.92 14.35 21.80
N ASP A 73 -2.94 14.28 22.67
CA ASP A 73 -1.53 14.12 22.32
C ASP A 73 -1.11 12.65 22.11
N LYS A 74 -2.05 11.70 22.21
CA LYS A 74 -1.78 10.26 22.14
C LYS A 74 -2.26 9.66 20.84
N THR A 75 -1.41 8.83 20.25
CA THR A 75 -1.74 8.02 19.08
C THR A 75 -1.58 6.55 19.44
N ALA A 76 -2.62 5.76 19.16
CA ALA A 76 -2.55 4.30 19.18
C ALA A 76 -2.55 3.81 17.73
N TYR A 77 -1.72 2.81 17.46
CA TYR A 77 -1.56 2.23 16.13
C TYR A 77 -1.44 0.71 16.21
N ALA A 78 -2.13 0.01 15.32
CA ALA A 78 -1.99 -1.41 15.11
C ALA A 78 -1.87 -1.69 13.60
N TYR A 79 -1.17 -2.76 13.23
CA TYR A 79 -0.98 -3.19 11.85
C TYR A 79 -1.32 -4.67 11.71
N THR A 80 -1.89 -5.04 10.57
CA THR A 80 -2.12 -6.42 10.17
C THR A 80 -1.83 -6.62 8.69
N ASP A 81 -1.15 -7.69 8.32
CA ASP A 81 -0.93 -8.16 6.96
C ASP A 81 -2.06 -9.11 6.49
N GLU A 82 -2.77 -9.72 7.44
CA GLU A 82 -3.97 -10.47 7.16
C GLU A 82 -5.19 -9.53 7.15
N VAL A 83 -5.56 -9.02 5.97
CA VAL A 83 -6.66 -8.05 5.81
C VAL A 83 -7.98 -8.79 5.67
N ASN A 84 -8.77 -8.81 6.74
CA ASN A 84 -10.15 -9.29 6.76
C ASN A 84 -10.95 -8.60 7.90
N PHE A 85 -12.28 -8.80 7.93
CA PHE A 85 -13.14 -8.17 8.93
C PHE A 85 -12.76 -8.53 10.38
N GLN A 86 -12.36 -9.78 10.62
CA GLN A 86 -12.03 -10.26 11.97
C GLN A 86 -10.74 -9.63 12.48
N THR A 87 -9.66 -9.64 11.69
CA THR A 87 -8.35 -9.08 12.08
C THR A 87 -8.41 -7.56 12.25
N LEU A 88 -9.18 -6.86 11.41
CA LEU A 88 -9.44 -5.44 11.59
C LEU A 88 -10.20 -5.14 12.88
N THR A 89 -11.21 -5.95 13.23
CA THR A 89 -11.94 -5.79 14.49
C THR A 89 -11.04 -6.03 15.68
N GLN A 90 -10.20 -7.06 15.67
CA GLN A 90 -9.20 -7.32 16.70
C GLN A 90 -8.20 -6.16 16.85
N SER A 91 -7.72 -5.60 15.74
CA SER A 91 -6.85 -4.42 15.76
C SER A 91 -7.53 -3.21 16.42
N CYS A 92 -8.83 -3.02 16.18
CA CYS A 92 -9.61 -1.98 16.84
C CYS A 92 -9.74 -2.22 18.35
N GLU A 93 -9.89 -3.46 18.79
CA GLU A 93 -9.94 -3.83 20.21
C GLU A 93 -8.62 -3.51 20.91
N ILE A 94 -7.47 -3.85 20.28
CA ILE A 94 -6.14 -3.51 20.78
C ILE A 94 -6.00 -1.99 20.94
N ILE A 95 -6.36 -1.23 19.92
CA ILE A 95 -6.31 0.23 19.93
C ILE A 95 -7.17 0.81 21.07
N ASN A 96 -8.38 0.29 21.24
CA ASN A 96 -9.29 0.73 22.30
C ASN A 96 -8.74 0.42 23.70
N ALA A 97 -8.08 -0.73 23.90
CA ALA A 97 -7.43 -1.09 25.16
C ALA A 97 -6.26 -0.17 25.50
N LEU A 98 -5.40 0.16 24.51
CA LEU A 98 -4.27 1.08 24.69
C LEU A 98 -4.74 2.51 25.03
N ARG A 99 -5.87 2.92 24.49
CA ARG A 99 -6.45 4.24 24.71
C ARG A 99 -6.97 4.48 26.12
N SER A 100 -7.50 3.46 26.78
CA SER A 100 -8.13 3.58 28.13
C SER A 100 -7.21 4.18 29.18
N GLN A 101 -5.92 4.31 28.91
CA GLN A 101 -4.89 4.86 29.80
C GLN A 101 -4.59 6.35 29.59
N GLY A 102 -5.35 7.10 28.76
CA GLY A 102 -5.03 8.47 28.36
C GLY A 102 -6.01 9.56 28.79
N GLN A 103 -5.50 10.80 29.02
CA GLN A 103 -6.30 12.00 29.29
C GLN A 103 -6.66 12.72 27.98
N ASN A 104 -7.87 13.34 27.95
CA ASN A 104 -8.43 13.99 26.75
C ASN A 104 -7.94 15.42 26.55
N LYS A 105 -7.51 15.75 25.31
CA LYS A 105 -7.48 17.11 24.78
C LYS A 105 -8.11 17.08 23.38
N SER A 106 -8.91 18.10 23.05
CA SER A 106 -9.54 18.20 21.73
C SER A 106 -8.55 18.69 20.67
N VAL A 107 -8.49 18.01 19.55
CA VAL A 107 -7.71 18.42 18.37
C VAL A 107 -8.66 19.10 17.37
N PRO A 108 -8.25 20.22 16.70
CA PRO A 108 -9.08 20.88 15.70
C PRO A 108 -9.42 19.95 14.55
N GLN A 109 -10.66 20.02 14.06
CA GLN A 109 -11.11 19.27 12.89
C GLN A 109 -10.35 19.71 11.64
N ILE A 110 -9.71 18.76 10.95
CA ILE A 110 -9.11 19.00 9.64
C ILE A 110 -10.16 18.63 8.60
N ASN A 111 -10.76 19.64 7.97
CA ASN A 111 -11.64 19.46 6.83
C ASN A 111 -10.79 19.19 5.58
N SER A 112 -10.66 17.94 5.16
CA SER A 112 -10.07 17.59 3.87
C SER A 112 -11.17 17.39 2.83
N ASN A 113 -11.44 18.40 2.05
CA ASN A 113 -12.23 18.27 0.84
C ASN A 113 -11.34 17.84 -0.33
N THR A 114 -11.79 16.82 -1.06
CA THR A 114 -11.32 16.32 -2.36
C THR A 114 -9.98 15.58 -2.38
N THR A 115 -10.06 14.27 -2.48
CA THR A 115 -8.98 13.43 -2.99
C THR A 115 -8.80 13.73 -4.48
N ARG A 116 -7.71 14.39 -4.84
CA ARG A 116 -7.26 14.49 -6.23
C ARG A 116 -6.30 13.34 -6.46
N GLN A 117 -6.58 12.50 -7.44
CA GLN A 117 -5.60 11.54 -7.92
C GLN A 117 -4.39 12.34 -8.46
N LEU A 118 -3.23 12.18 -7.82
CA LEU A 118 -2.03 12.96 -8.14
C LEU A 118 -1.29 12.36 -9.34
N TYR A 119 -1.41 11.04 -9.55
CA TYR A 119 -0.70 10.31 -10.58
C TYR A 119 -1.67 9.41 -11.35
N PRO A 120 -1.44 9.19 -12.66
CA PRO A 120 -2.22 8.22 -13.41
C PRO A 120 -2.01 6.81 -12.83
N SER A 121 -3.08 6.03 -12.74
CA SER A 121 -3.04 4.62 -12.34
C SER A 121 -2.50 3.78 -13.51
N ILE A 122 -1.18 3.73 -13.64
CA ILE A 122 -0.51 2.90 -14.64
C ILE A 122 0.31 1.86 -13.89
N ASP A 123 -0.08 0.59 -14.01
CA ASP A 123 0.68 -0.53 -13.45
C ASP A 123 1.92 -0.80 -14.34
N PRO A 124 3.15 -0.50 -13.86
CA PRO A 124 4.37 -0.75 -14.65
C PRO A 124 4.70 -2.23 -14.76
N ILE A 125 4.06 -3.09 -13.98
CA ILE A 125 4.28 -4.54 -13.91
C ILE A 125 3.39 -5.31 -14.91
N ILE A 126 2.61 -4.60 -15.71
CA ILE A 126 1.74 -5.19 -16.73
C ILE A 126 2.51 -5.92 -17.86
N ASN A 127 3.76 -5.51 -18.10
CA ASN A 127 4.61 -6.18 -19.08
C ASN A 127 5.21 -7.46 -18.50
N THR A 128 5.21 -8.53 -19.31
CA THR A 128 5.78 -9.81 -18.90
C THR A 128 7.28 -9.67 -18.57
N GLY A 129 7.76 -10.47 -17.61
CA GLY A 129 9.19 -10.52 -17.26
C GLY A 129 10.09 -10.79 -18.46
N GLU A 130 9.62 -11.57 -19.45
CA GLU A 130 10.34 -11.85 -20.70
C GLU A 130 10.68 -10.57 -21.46
N LYS A 131 9.71 -9.65 -21.65
CA LYS A 131 9.96 -8.37 -22.33
C LYS A 131 10.99 -7.51 -21.61
N LYS A 132 10.98 -7.54 -20.25
CA LYS A 132 11.93 -6.81 -19.44
C LYS A 132 13.35 -7.39 -19.57
N ILE A 133 13.45 -8.72 -19.59
CA ILE A 133 14.73 -9.42 -19.84
C ILE A 133 15.23 -9.11 -21.26
N GLU A 134 14.37 -9.07 -22.27
CA GLU A 134 14.75 -8.66 -23.63
C GLU A 134 15.30 -7.23 -23.67
N ILE A 135 14.69 -6.29 -22.93
CA ILE A 135 15.19 -4.91 -22.83
C ILE A 135 16.59 -4.90 -22.21
N LEU A 136 16.80 -5.63 -21.11
CA LEU A 136 18.09 -5.72 -20.45
C LEU A 136 19.16 -6.32 -21.38
N LYS A 137 18.86 -7.40 -22.13
CA LYS A 137 19.77 -7.99 -23.11
C LYS A 137 20.11 -7.02 -24.25
N LYS A 138 19.15 -6.23 -24.71
CA LYS A 138 19.41 -5.18 -25.71
C LYS A 138 20.35 -4.10 -25.16
N LEU A 139 20.17 -3.67 -23.90
CA LEU A 139 21.05 -2.71 -23.26
C LEU A 139 22.47 -3.24 -23.14
N GLU A 140 22.64 -4.50 -22.71
CA GLU A 140 23.93 -5.17 -22.63
C GLU A 140 24.62 -5.22 -24.00
N SER A 141 23.92 -5.69 -25.05
CA SER A 141 24.44 -5.76 -26.41
C SER A 141 24.85 -4.37 -26.93
N LEU A 142 24.05 -3.34 -26.64
CA LEU A 142 24.35 -1.96 -27.01
C LEU A 142 25.61 -1.47 -26.31
N ALA A 143 25.78 -1.76 -25.03
CA ALA A 143 26.97 -1.39 -24.28
C ALA A 143 28.23 -2.01 -24.89
N PHE A 144 28.24 -3.32 -25.14
CA PHE A 144 29.37 -4.00 -25.79
C PHE A 144 29.67 -3.46 -27.19
N SER A 145 28.67 -3.02 -27.92
CA SER A 145 28.87 -2.45 -29.29
C SER A 145 29.53 -1.07 -29.26
N ARG A 146 29.47 -0.34 -28.12
CA ARG A 146 29.99 1.02 -28.01
C ARG A 146 31.50 1.10 -27.86
N ASP A 147 32.09 0.16 -27.14
CA ASP A 147 33.54 0.16 -26.90
C ASP A 147 34.05 -1.28 -26.68
N LYS A 148 35.04 -1.66 -27.47
CA LYS A 148 35.69 -3.00 -27.40
C LYS A 148 36.43 -3.25 -26.08
N ARG A 149 36.66 -2.22 -25.27
CA ARG A 149 37.30 -2.32 -23.96
C ARG A 149 36.33 -2.76 -22.87
N ILE A 150 35.02 -2.71 -23.15
CA ILE A 150 34.01 -3.20 -22.21
C ILE A 150 34.09 -4.72 -22.20
N ILE A 151 34.42 -5.26 -21.05
CA ILE A 151 34.60 -6.72 -20.83
C ILE A 151 33.46 -7.31 -20.00
N LYS A 152 32.64 -6.46 -19.37
CA LYS A 152 31.54 -6.89 -18.52
C LYS A 152 30.44 -5.83 -18.49
N VAL A 153 29.20 -6.27 -18.53
CA VAL A 153 28.02 -5.42 -18.37
C VAL A 153 27.06 -6.07 -17.39
N SER A 154 26.63 -5.32 -16.40
CA SER A 154 25.53 -5.69 -15.51
C SER A 154 24.40 -4.68 -15.71
N ALA A 155 23.20 -5.17 -15.88
CA ALA A 155 22.02 -4.34 -16.04
C ALA A 155 20.87 -4.85 -15.20
N SER A 156 20.07 -3.95 -14.64
CA SER A 156 18.88 -4.30 -13.85
C SER A 156 17.71 -3.39 -14.18
N ILE A 157 16.52 -3.91 -13.92
CA ILE A 157 15.25 -3.18 -13.97
C ILE A 157 14.43 -3.51 -12.72
N ALA A 158 13.87 -2.48 -12.10
CA ALA A 158 12.94 -2.61 -10.99
C ALA A 158 11.64 -1.88 -11.34
N ALA A 159 10.53 -2.39 -10.87
CA ALA A 159 9.25 -1.72 -10.95
C ALA A 159 8.48 -1.94 -9.65
N GLU A 160 7.74 -0.91 -9.25
CA GLU A 160 6.90 -0.90 -8.07
C GLU A 160 5.53 -0.30 -8.43
N TYR A 161 4.50 -0.89 -7.87
CA TYR A 161 3.13 -0.42 -7.98
C TYR A 161 2.47 -0.47 -6.62
N ASP A 162 1.98 0.69 -6.15
CA ASP A 162 1.26 0.82 -4.90
C ASP A 162 -0.18 1.29 -5.14
N ALA A 163 -1.13 0.58 -4.53
CA ALA A 163 -2.51 1.01 -4.39
C ALA A 163 -2.80 1.28 -2.91
N ILE A 164 -3.28 2.48 -2.61
CA ILE A 164 -3.53 2.94 -1.24
C ILE A 164 -5.00 3.38 -1.12
N LEU A 165 -5.67 2.88 -0.07
CA LEU A 165 -7.01 3.33 0.31
C LEU A 165 -6.97 3.82 1.75
N ILE A 166 -7.41 5.06 1.97
CA ILE A 166 -7.54 5.63 3.31
C ILE A 166 -9.03 5.86 3.61
N VAL A 167 -9.50 5.25 4.69
CA VAL A 167 -10.84 5.47 5.23
C VAL A 167 -10.72 6.16 6.58
N ASN A 168 -11.26 7.34 6.74
CA ASN A 168 -11.16 8.08 8.00
C ASN A 168 -12.55 8.42 8.57
N LYS A 169 -12.56 8.87 9.83
CA LYS A 169 -13.76 9.22 10.59
C LYS A 169 -14.70 10.22 9.88
N PHE A 170 -14.14 11.07 9.00
CA PHE A 170 -14.85 12.19 8.37
C PHE A 170 -15.11 11.98 6.88
N SER A 171 -14.63 10.89 6.31
CA SER A 171 -14.82 10.60 4.89
C SER A 171 -15.81 9.47 4.69
N ASP A 172 -16.78 9.72 3.83
CA ASP A 172 -17.29 8.66 2.99
C ASP A 172 -16.05 8.07 2.27
N MET A 173 -15.97 6.74 2.15
CA MET A 173 -14.83 6.05 1.53
C MET A 173 -14.39 6.77 0.25
N LYS A 174 -13.17 7.28 0.24
CA LYS A 174 -12.57 7.96 -0.91
C LYS A 174 -11.31 7.23 -1.30
N SER A 175 -11.33 6.70 -2.50
CA SER A 175 -10.20 6.15 -3.23
C SER A 175 -9.57 7.20 -4.13
#